data_ad45db0ea95e44dc2e1da9795d00e8e6
#
_entry.id   ad45db0ea95e44dc2e1da9795d00e8e6
#
_cell.length_a   1.000
_cell.length_b   1.000
_cell.length_c   1.000
_cell.angle_alpha   90.00
_cell.angle_beta   90.00
_cell.angle_gamma   90.00
#
_symmetry.space_group_name_H-M   'P 1'
#
loop_
_entity.id
_entity.type
_entity.pdbx_description
1 polymer ?
#
loop_
_entity_poly.entity_id
_entity_poly.type
_entity_poly.pdbx_seq_one_letter_code
_entity_poly.pdbx_strand_id
1 'polypeptide(L)'
;MERPFNKDEDMSEVFWKVDNVEMPCPSTWEYSIQDVSLGESGRTDDAIMHKNRVAQKRKIAISFNGADKDACHTVLAAINPEYINVYYFDLLDNQFETREFYVGDRTAPFKCWWVGNKRVERLSFDIIER
;
A
#
# COMPACT_ATOMS: atom_id res chain seq x y z
N MET A 1 4.52 17.90 33.51
CA MET A 1 5.60 17.24 32.93
C MET A 1 5.31 17.01 31.50
N GLU A 2 6.20 17.37 30.80
CA GLU A 2 5.97 17.24 29.44
C GLU A 2 6.56 15.95 29.00
N ARG A 3 5.87 15.23 28.25
CA ARG A 3 6.45 14.05 27.73
C ARG A 3 7.42 14.44 26.68
N PRO A 4 8.68 14.15 26.89
CA PRO A 4 9.65 14.54 25.88
C PRO A 4 9.31 13.93 24.54
N PHE A 5 8.83 12.71 24.55
CA PHE A 5 8.44 12.07 23.33
C PHE A 5 7.04 11.56 23.54
N ASN A 6 6.09 12.14 22.86
CA ASN A 6 4.72 11.72 23.02
C ASN A 6 4.46 10.54 22.12
N LYS A 7 4.73 9.38 22.67
CA LYS A 7 4.58 8.17 21.91
C LYS A 7 3.15 7.98 21.41
N ASP A 8 2.19 8.36 22.24
CA ASP A 8 0.80 8.20 21.85
C ASP A 8 0.45 9.10 20.68
N GLU A 9 1.01 10.30 20.69
CA GLU A 9 0.76 11.21 19.58
C GLU A 9 1.36 10.67 18.30
N ASP A 10 2.60 10.15 18.38
CA ASP A 10 3.21 9.58 17.20
C ASP A 10 2.42 8.40 16.71
N MET A 11 1.97 7.57 17.63
CA MET A 11 1.24 6.38 17.23
C MET A 11 -0.16 6.70 16.77
N SER A 12 -0.67 7.86 17.15
CA SER A 12 -1.99 8.27 16.71
C SER A 12 -1.95 8.87 15.32
N GLU A 13 -0.76 9.18 14.83
CA GLU A 13 -0.67 9.66 13.47
C GLU A 13 -0.98 8.53 12.52
N VAL A 14 -1.94 8.77 11.64
CA VAL A 14 -2.41 7.73 10.75
C VAL A 14 -1.38 7.52 9.66
N PHE A 15 -0.96 6.27 9.47
CA PHE A 15 0.01 5.97 8.45
C PHE A 15 -0.62 5.98 7.07
N TRP A 16 -1.84 5.45 6.96
CA TRP A 16 -2.55 5.47 5.67
C TRP A 16 -4.04 5.31 5.93
N LYS A 17 -4.82 5.77 4.95
CA LYS A 17 -6.27 5.68 4.99
C LYS A 17 -6.78 5.23 3.64
N VAL A 18 -7.92 4.53 3.66
CA VAL A 18 -8.61 4.13 2.44
C VAL A 18 -10.00 4.74 2.49
N ASP A 19 -10.31 5.61 1.52
CA ASP A 19 -11.61 6.29 1.45
C ASP A 19 -11.95 6.96 2.78
N ASN A 20 -10.96 7.63 3.37
CA ASN A 20 -11.08 8.36 4.64
C ASN A 20 -11.28 7.46 5.85
N VAL A 21 -11.07 6.15 5.71
CA VAL A 21 -11.13 5.23 6.84
C VAL A 21 -9.70 4.90 7.24
N GLU A 22 -9.39 5.11 8.51
CA GLU A 22 -8.05 4.83 9.02
C GLU A 22 -7.78 3.34 9.00
N MET A 23 -6.58 2.99 8.52
CA MET A 23 -6.18 1.60 8.42
C MET A 23 -5.07 1.32 9.42
N PRO A 24 -4.95 0.07 9.87
CA PRO A 24 -3.85 -0.27 10.77
C PRO A 24 -2.51 -0.17 10.05
N CYS A 25 -1.46 0.04 10.83
CA CYS A 25 -0.12 0.14 10.29
C CYS A 25 0.34 -1.23 9.82
N PRO A 26 0.77 -1.36 8.56
CA PRO A 26 1.18 -2.67 8.04
C PRO A 26 2.55 -3.08 8.56
N SER A 27 2.82 -4.38 8.47
CA SER A 27 4.14 -4.89 8.81
C SER A 27 5.15 -4.53 7.73
N THR A 28 4.70 -4.50 6.49
CA THR A 28 5.57 -4.15 5.36
C THR A 28 4.83 -3.15 4.49
N TRP A 29 5.56 -2.14 4.08
CA TRP A 29 5.04 -1.11 3.19
C TRP A 29 6.16 -0.76 2.23
N GLU A 30 6.11 -1.32 1.05
CA GLU A 30 7.19 -1.14 0.09
C GLU A 30 6.71 -0.24 -1.04
N TYR A 31 7.27 0.94 -1.10
CA TYR A 31 6.91 1.96 -2.08
C TYR A 31 7.76 1.80 -3.31
N SER A 32 7.14 1.80 -4.48
CA SER A 32 7.88 1.74 -5.73
C SER A 32 7.17 2.60 -6.76
N ILE A 33 7.90 3.00 -7.79
CA ILE A 33 7.39 3.78 -8.88
C ILE A 33 7.74 3.07 -10.16
N GLN A 34 6.76 2.92 -11.03
CA GLN A 34 6.97 2.26 -12.31
C GLN A 34 6.67 3.23 -13.43
N ASP A 35 7.52 3.22 -14.44
CA ASP A 35 7.27 3.99 -15.65
C ASP A 35 6.46 3.12 -16.60
N VAL A 36 5.37 3.67 -17.10
CA VAL A 36 4.58 2.99 -18.11
C VAL A 36 5.02 3.52 -19.45
N SER A 37 5.53 2.63 -20.29
CA SER A 37 6.05 2.99 -21.59
C SER A 37 5.13 2.49 -22.69
N LEU A 38 5.21 3.13 -23.84
CA LEU A 38 4.64 2.53 -25.04
C LEU A 38 5.44 1.27 -25.35
N GLY A 39 4.82 0.34 -26.06
CA GLY A 39 5.46 -0.92 -26.33
C GLY A 39 6.69 -0.83 -27.20
N GLU A 40 7.00 0.33 -27.69
CA GLU A 40 8.08 0.53 -28.66
C GLU A 40 9.31 1.14 -28.02
N SER A 41 9.64 0.81 -26.84
CA SER A 41 10.92 1.25 -26.27
C SER A 41 12.04 0.44 -26.88
N GLY A 42 13.09 1.12 -27.33
CA GLY A 42 14.18 0.39 -27.93
C GLY A 42 15.25 1.29 -28.44
N ARG A 43 16.16 0.71 -29.22
CA ARG A 43 17.29 1.43 -29.77
C ARG A 43 16.92 2.04 -31.10
N THR A 44 17.50 3.18 -31.37
CA THR A 44 17.42 3.78 -32.69
C THR A 44 18.68 3.42 -33.47
N ASP A 45 18.76 3.93 -34.68
CA ASP A 45 19.92 3.65 -35.54
C ASP A 45 21.21 4.20 -34.94
N ASP A 46 21.15 5.18 -34.09
CA ASP A 46 22.35 5.74 -33.47
C ASP A 46 22.71 4.99 -32.19
N ALA A 47 22.07 3.87 -31.93
CA ALA A 47 22.37 2.99 -30.81
C ALA A 47 22.04 3.61 -29.45
N ILE A 48 21.23 4.63 -29.42
CA ILE A 48 20.78 5.21 -28.16
C ILE A 48 19.42 4.61 -27.83
N MET A 49 19.29 4.15 -26.59
CA MET A 49 18.00 3.61 -26.16
C MET A 49 17.07 4.75 -25.83
N HIS A 50 15.93 4.74 -26.44
CA HIS A 50 14.88 5.72 -26.16
C HIS A 50 13.77 5.05 -25.41
N LYS A 51 13.35 5.68 -24.31
CA LYS A 51 12.25 5.15 -23.49
C LYS A 51 11.10 6.13 -23.59
N ASN A 52 9.98 5.65 -24.12
CA ASN A 52 8.79 6.44 -24.25
C ASN A 52 7.93 6.31 -23.02
N ARG A 53 8.16 7.17 -22.05
CA ARG A 53 7.39 7.12 -20.82
C ARG A 53 6.06 7.81 -21.02
N VAL A 54 4.99 7.02 -21.00
CA VAL A 54 3.63 7.53 -21.13
C VAL A 54 3.13 8.06 -19.80
N ALA A 55 3.42 7.34 -18.74
CA ALA A 55 2.93 7.70 -17.43
C ALA A 55 3.86 7.12 -16.38
N GLN A 56 3.74 7.65 -15.17
CA GLN A 56 4.48 7.16 -14.03
C GLN A 56 3.46 6.71 -13.00
N LYS A 57 3.58 5.48 -12.55
CA LYS A 57 2.60 4.87 -11.65
C LYS A 57 3.28 4.43 -10.38
N ARG A 58 2.64 4.70 -9.27
CA ARG A 58 3.13 4.26 -7.98
C ARG A 58 2.53 2.89 -7.66
N LYS A 59 3.34 2.03 -7.07
CA LYS A 59 2.91 0.70 -6.66
C LYS A 59 3.42 0.47 -5.26
N ILE A 60 2.54 0.03 -4.39
CA ILE A 60 2.89 -0.20 -3.00
C ILE A 60 2.55 -1.62 -2.63
N ALA A 61 3.54 -2.35 -2.15
CA ALA A 61 3.35 -3.71 -1.66
C ALA A 61 3.13 -3.65 -0.16
N ILE A 62 2.03 -4.21 0.29
CA ILE A 62 1.59 -4.11 1.67
C ILE A 62 1.41 -5.50 2.24
N SER A 63 1.86 -5.71 3.47
CA SER A 63 1.58 -6.97 4.14
C SER A 63 1.37 -6.73 5.63
N PHE A 64 0.53 -7.59 6.22
CA PHE A 64 0.25 -7.60 7.64
C PHE A 64 0.57 -9.00 8.15
N ASN A 65 1.52 -9.10 9.07
CA ASN A 65 1.94 -10.40 9.59
C ASN A 65 1.28 -10.66 10.93
N GLY A 66 0.66 -11.83 11.08
CA GLY A 66 0.08 -12.23 12.35
C GLY A 66 -1.12 -11.42 12.78
N ALA A 67 -1.82 -10.81 11.84
CA ALA A 67 -2.91 -9.92 12.16
C ALA A 67 -4.14 -10.70 12.61
N ASP A 68 -4.90 -10.08 13.50
CA ASP A 68 -6.17 -10.64 13.94
C ASP A 68 -7.16 -10.66 12.77
N LYS A 69 -8.09 -11.62 12.79
CA LYS A 69 -9.03 -11.75 11.68
C LYS A 69 -9.88 -10.50 11.50
N ASP A 70 -10.20 -9.81 12.59
CA ASP A 70 -11.04 -8.62 12.50
C ASP A 70 -10.29 -7.46 11.85
N ALA A 71 -9.00 -7.33 12.15
CA ALA A 71 -8.18 -6.32 11.49
C ALA A 71 -8.08 -6.60 10.01
N CYS A 72 -7.89 -7.86 9.64
CA CYS A 72 -7.84 -8.25 8.24
C CYS A 72 -9.17 -7.97 7.54
N HIS A 73 -10.27 -8.21 8.22
CA HIS A 73 -11.59 -7.93 7.66
C HIS A 73 -11.74 -6.44 7.37
N THR A 74 -11.32 -5.59 8.30
CA THR A 74 -11.42 -4.15 8.11
C THR A 74 -10.65 -3.71 6.88
N VAL A 75 -9.43 -4.22 6.72
CA VAL A 75 -8.61 -3.87 5.59
C VAL A 75 -9.21 -4.39 4.29
N LEU A 76 -9.59 -5.68 4.27
CA LEU A 76 -10.11 -6.28 3.05
C LEU A 76 -11.41 -5.64 2.60
N ALA A 77 -12.28 -5.28 3.54
CA ALA A 77 -13.53 -4.63 3.20
C ALA A 77 -13.26 -3.25 2.60
N ALA A 78 -12.29 -2.54 3.15
CA ALA A 78 -11.97 -1.19 2.67
C ALA A 78 -11.38 -1.22 1.27
N ILE A 79 -10.60 -2.25 0.93
CA ILE A 79 -9.93 -2.30 -0.38
C ILE A 79 -10.70 -3.13 -1.39
N ASN A 80 -11.90 -3.59 -1.04
CA ASN A 80 -12.68 -4.44 -1.94
C ASN A 80 -13.23 -3.71 -3.18
N PRO A 81 -13.56 -2.42 -3.13
CA PRO A 81 -14.04 -1.73 -4.34
C PRO A 81 -13.01 -1.75 -5.45
N GLU A 82 -13.49 -1.57 -6.67
CA GLU A 82 -12.61 -1.61 -7.83
C GLU A 82 -11.53 -0.56 -7.76
N TYR A 83 -11.89 0.64 -7.33
CA TYR A 83 -10.95 1.74 -7.16
C TYR A 83 -11.13 2.32 -5.77
N ILE A 84 -10.01 2.70 -5.16
CA ILE A 84 -10.03 3.26 -3.81
C ILE A 84 -9.18 4.51 -3.79
N ASN A 85 -9.51 5.42 -2.89
CA ASN A 85 -8.71 6.62 -2.66
C ASN A 85 -7.84 6.36 -1.45
N VAL A 86 -6.53 6.37 -1.63
CA VAL A 86 -5.59 6.05 -0.58
C VAL A 86 -4.85 7.30 -0.16
N TYR A 87 -4.91 7.60 1.13
CA TYR A 87 -4.15 8.68 1.74
C TYR A 87 -2.89 8.07 2.34
N TYR A 88 -1.73 8.53 1.89
CA TYR A 88 -0.47 7.93 2.28
C TYR A 88 0.66 8.94 2.13
N PHE A 89 1.82 8.60 2.66
CA PHE A 89 3.00 9.45 2.51
C PHE A 89 3.73 9.10 1.21
N ASP A 90 3.83 10.07 0.32
CA ASP A 90 4.47 9.86 -0.98
C ASP A 90 5.94 10.26 -0.88
N LEU A 91 6.82 9.28 -1.05
CA LEU A 91 8.25 9.54 -0.91
C LEU A 91 8.78 10.44 -2.01
N LEU A 92 8.21 10.34 -3.20
CA LEU A 92 8.68 11.17 -4.31
C LEU A 92 8.38 12.64 -4.05
N ASP A 93 7.18 12.92 -3.55
CA ASP A 93 6.76 14.30 -3.29
C ASP A 93 7.05 14.73 -1.87
N ASN A 94 7.49 13.80 -1.01
CA ASN A 94 7.86 14.07 0.37
C ASN A 94 6.73 14.71 1.16
N GLN A 95 5.52 14.19 0.98
CA GLN A 95 4.36 14.70 1.70
C GLN A 95 3.24 13.69 1.63
N PHE A 96 2.26 13.86 2.51
CA PHE A 96 1.06 13.03 2.46
C PHE A 96 0.19 13.47 1.30
N GLU A 97 -0.34 12.49 0.58
CA GLU A 97 -1.20 12.75 -0.56
C GLU A 97 -2.30 11.71 -0.64
N THR A 98 -3.34 12.06 -1.37
CA THR A 98 -4.41 11.11 -1.68
C THR A 98 -4.41 10.87 -3.17
N ARG A 99 -4.36 9.59 -3.53
CA ARG A 99 -4.39 9.19 -4.93
C ARG A 99 -5.32 8.01 -5.10
N GLU A 100 -5.77 7.82 -6.31
CA GLU A 100 -6.68 6.70 -6.61
C GLU A 100 -5.86 5.49 -7.01
N PHE A 101 -6.16 4.35 -6.38
CA PHE A 101 -5.45 3.10 -6.62
C PHE A 101 -6.45 2.00 -6.90
N TYR A 102 -5.98 0.93 -7.52
CA TYR A 102 -6.71 -0.32 -7.56
C TYR A 102 -5.85 -1.39 -6.91
N VAL A 103 -6.50 -2.48 -6.48
CA VAL A 103 -5.83 -3.49 -5.68
C VAL A 103 -5.68 -4.76 -6.52
N GLY A 104 -4.47 -5.33 -6.49
CA GLY A 104 -4.23 -6.60 -7.15
C GLY A 104 -4.74 -7.76 -6.32
N ASP A 105 -4.17 -8.94 -6.58
CA ASP A 105 -4.58 -10.15 -5.87
C ASP A 105 -4.30 -10.01 -4.38
N ARG A 106 -5.22 -10.55 -3.58
CA ARG A 106 -5.09 -10.52 -2.13
C ARG A 106 -5.00 -11.94 -1.63
N THR A 107 -4.00 -12.19 -0.80
CA THR A 107 -3.73 -13.52 -0.29
C THR A 107 -3.57 -13.46 1.23
N ALA A 108 -4.18 -14.41 1.93
CA ALA A 108 -4.18 -14.39 3.38
C ALA A 108 -4.20 -15.80 3.95
N PRO A 109 -3.04 -16.48 4.02
CA PRO A 109 -2.99 -17.78 4.68
C PRO A 109 -3.21 -17.62 6.18
N PHE A 110 -3.95 -18.53 6.77
CA PHE A 110 -4.24 -18.49 8.20
C PHE A 110 -3.12 -19.13 8.99
N LYS A 111 -2.81 -18.52 10.12
CA LYS A 111 -1.80 -19.06 11.02
C LYS A 111 -2.43 -20.01 12.04
N CYS A 112 -3.56 -19.62 12.62
CA CYS A 112 -4.22 -20.46 13.60
C CYS A 112 -5.70 -20.11 13.66
N TRP A 113 -6.48 -21.06 14.14
CA TRP A 113 -7.93 -20.87 14.22
C TRP A 113 -8.41 -21.51 15.51
N TRP A 114 -8.08 -20.88 16.62
CA TRP A 114 -8.45 -21.38 17.94
C TRP A 114 -9.44 -20.43 18.57
N VAL A 115 -10.19 -20.97 19.52
CA VAL A 115 -11.11 -20.13 20.27
C VAL A 115 -10.31 -19.00 20.91
N GLY A 116 -10.73 -17.77 20.62
CA GLY A 116 -10.07 -16.62 21.18
C GLY A 116 -8.75 -16.24 20.54
N ASN A 117 -8.35 -16.96 19.49
CA ASN A 117 -7.08 -16.62 18.84
C ASN A 117 -7.12 -17.05 17.38
N LYS A 118 -7.80 -16.25 16.57
CA LYS A 118 -7.91 -16.51 15.14
C LYS A 118 -7.10 -15.47 14.40
N ARG A 119 -5.99 -15.91 13.83
CA ARG A 119 -5.04 -14.99 13.21
C ARG A 119 -4.68 -15.44 11.82
N VAL A 120 -4.36 -14.46 11.01
CA VAL A 120 -3.86 -14.65 9.66
C VAL A 120 -2.35 -14.62 9.73
N GLU A 121 -1.71 -15.59 9.09
CA GLU A 121 -0.25 -15.58 9.07
C GLU A 121 0.28 -14.36 8.34
N ARG A 122 -0.29 -14.07 7.19
CA ARG A 122 0.16 -12.95 6.41
C ARG A 122 -0.92 -12.52 5.41
N LEU A 123 -1.40 -11.31 5.57
CA LEU A 123 -2.27 -10.72 4.56
C LEU A 123 -1.41 -9.87 3.65
N SER A 124 -1.38 -10.18 2.36
CA SER A 124 -0.54 -9.44 1.42
C SER A 124 -1.32 -9.06 0.18
N PHE A 125 -1.01 -7.90 -0.34
CA PHE A 125 -1.59 -7.40 -1.57
C PHE A 125 -0.77 -6.21 -2.04
N ASP A 126 -0.95 -5.86 -3.31
CA ASP A 126 -0.32 -4.67 -3.88
C ASP A 126 -1.42 -3.69 -4.25
N ILE A 127 -1.15 -2.40 -4.05
CA ILE A 127 -2.01 -1.36 -4.57
C ILE A 127 -1.24 -0.63 -5.66
N ILE A 128 -1.93 -0.36 -6.75
CA ILE A 128 -1.30 0.20 -7.94
C ILE A 128 -2.06 1.46 -8.32
N GLU A 129 -1.34 2.53 -8.58
CA GLU A 129 -1.95 3.80 -8.94
C GLU A 129 -2.71 3.66 -10.25
N ARG A 130 -3.92 4.19 -10.24
CA ARG A 130 -4.75 4.16 -11.44
C ARG A 130 -4.24 5.09 -12.53
#